data_ce7f3e2f7dbec6cc55810afed354a16f
#
_entry.id   ce7f3e2f7dbec6cc55810afed354a16f
#
_cell.length_a   1.000
_cell.length_b   1.000
_cell.length_c   1.000
_cell.angle_alpha   90.00
_cell.angle_beta   90.00
_cell.angle_gamma   90.00
#
_symmetry.space_group_name_H-M   'P 1'
#
loop_
_entity.id
_entity.type
_entity.pdbx_description
1 polymer ?
#
loop_
_entity_poly.entity_id
_entity_poly.type
_entity_poly.pdbx_seq_one_letter_code
_entity_poly.pdbx_strand_id
1 'polypeptide(L)'
;MTESIRLPASTLKPSTVALPGSKSISNRTLLLAALSDNVCEIHSLLKSDDTDRMLEALDKLGVQIESLPEGCLKVHGTGGRFPNPTADLFLGNAGTAFRPLTAALAVLGSDYHLHGVPRMHERPIGD
;
A
#
# COMPACT_ATOMS: atom_id res chain seq x y z
N MET A 1 -9.75 -28.64 17.25
CA MET A 1 -9.38 -29.60 16.18
C MET A 1 -8.27 -29.01 15.35
N THR A 2 -7.22 -29.76 15.18
CA THR A 2 -6.13 -29.33 14.29
C THR A 2 -6.49 -29.80 12.88
N GLU A 3 -6.82 -28.88 11.97
CA GLU A 3 -6.96 -29.24 10.57
C GLU A 3 -5.58 -29.55 10.00
N SER A 4 -5.45 -30.72 9.42
CA SER A 4 -4.21 -31.15 8.75
C SER A 4 -4.49 -31.42 7.28
N ILE A 5 -3.63 -30.92 6.41
CA ILE A 5 -3.65 -31.23 4.98
C ILE A 5 -2.54 -32.24 4.69
N ARG A 6 -2.91 -33.40 4.14
CA ARG A 6 -1.94 -34.38 3.70
C ARG A 6 -1.62 -34.14 2.23
N LEU A 7 -0.37 -33.81 1.96
CA LEU A 7 0.11 -33.65 0.58
C LEU A 7 0.59 -35.00 0.06
N PRO A 8 0.04 -35.52 -1.05
CA PRO A 8 0.55 -36.75 -1.69
C PRO A 8 1.92 -36.48 -2.32
N ALA A 9 2.73 -37.50 -2.42
CA ALA A 9 3.95 -37.44 -3.21
C ALA A 9 3.58 -37.18 -4.68
N SER A 10 4.19 -36.17 -5.27
CA SER A 10 3.86 -35.72 -6.63
C SER A 10 5.13 -35.54 -7.46
N THR A 11 5.02 -35.81 -8.75
CA THR A 11 6.08 -35.56 -9.73
C THR A 11 5.89 -34.16 -10.30
N LEU A 12 6.92 -33.32 -10.22
CA LEU A 12 6.90 -32.00 -10.83
C LEU A 12 6.95 -32.09 -12.34
N LYS A 13 6.08 -31.34 -12.99
CA LYS A 13 6.09 -31.15 -14.44
C LYS A 13 6.54 -29.72 -14.75
N PRO A 14 7.33 -29.52 -15.82
CA PRO A 14 7.63 -28.16 -16.26
C PRO A 14 6.34 -27.39 -16.52
N SER A 15 6.20 -26.22 -15.90
CA SER A 15 5.03 -25.37 -16.06
C SER A 15 5.41 -23.91 -15.83
N THR A 16 4.63 -23.01 -16.42
CA THR A 16 4.76 -21.57 -16.21
C THR A 16 3.68 -21.12 -15.24
N VAL A 17 4.09 -20.42 -14.20
CA VAL A 17 3.17 -19.85 -13.19
C VAL A 17 3.27 -18.33 -13.24
N ALA A 18 2.14 -17.69 -13.49
CA ALA A 18 2.05 -16.23 -13.35
C ALA A 18 1.86 -15.87 -11.88
N LEU A 19 2.78 -15.10 -11.34
CA LEU A 19 2.70 -14.63 -9.96
C LEU A 19 1.94 -13.31 -9.88
N PRO A 20 1.15 -13.09 -8.81
CA PRO A 20 0.55 -11.77 -8.55
C PRO A 20 1.62 -10.74 -8.19
N GLY A 21 1.27 -9.46 -8.25
CA GLY A 21 2.14 -8.38 -7.82
C GLY A 21 2.54 -8.51 -6.34
N SER A 22 3.68 -7.95 -5.99
CA SER A 22 4.15 -7.92 -4.60
C SER A 22 3.43 -6.84 -3.81
N LYS A 23 2.89 -7.18 -2.64
CA LYS A 23 2.25 -6.24 -1.72
C LYS A 23 3.17 -5.11 -1.28
N SER A 24 4.37 -5.45 -0.87
CA SER A 24 5.35 -4.48 -0.38
C SER A 24 5.84 -3.55 -1.51
N ILE A 25 6.09 -4.07 -2.69
CA ILE A 25 6.46 -3.26 -3.85
C ILE A 25 5.29 -2.35 -4.26
N SER A 26 4.08 -2.88 -4.31
CA SER A 26 2.89 -2.11 -4.67
C SER A 26 2.70 -0.88 -3.77
N ASN A 27 2.76 -1.05 -2.45
CA ASN A 27 2.60 0.06 -1.52
C ASN A 27 3.72 1.09 -1.60
N ARG A 28 4.96 0.66 -1.79
CA ARG A 28 6.09 1.59 -1.99
C ARG A 28 5.95 2.36 -3.29
N THR A 29 5.57 1.69 -4.37
CA THR A 29 5.36 2.32 -5.68
C THR A 29 4.25 3.37 -5.61
N LEU A 30 3.12 3.07 -4.97
CA LEU A 30 2.03 4.02 -4.76
C LEU A 30 2.50 5.27 -4.01
N LEU A 31 3.22 5.10 -2.91
CA LEU A 31 3.72 6.23 -2.11
C LEU A 31 4.73 7.06 -2.88
N LEU A 32 5.69 6.43 -3.57
CA LEU A 32 6.69 7.15 -4.36
C LEU A 32 6.06 7.89 -5.54
N ALA A 33 5.10 7.27 -6.22
CA ALA A 33 4.34 7.93 -7.29
C ALA A 33 3.58 9.16 -6.77
N ALA A 34 2.95 9.03 -5.60
CA ALA A 34 2.22 10.13 -4.95
C ALA A 34 3.14 11.29 -4.54
N LEU A 35 4.36 11.00 -4.13
CA LEU A 35 5.36 12.01 -3.75
C LEU A 35 6.12 12.61 -4.92
N SER A 36 6.09 11.99 -6.10
CA SER A 36 6.77 12.50 -7.29
C SER A 36 6.16 13.83 -7.76
N ASP A 37 6.85 14.51 -8.65
CA ASP A 37 6.36 15.70 -9.34
C ASP A 37 5.75 15.40 -10.72
N ASN A 38 5.63 14.13 -11.06
CA ASN A 38 5.15 13.65 -12.35
C ASN A 38 3.85 12.85 -12.22
N VAL A 39 3.25 12.57 -13.36
CA VAL A 39 2.16 11.60 -13.48
C VAL A 39 2.75 10.23 -13.74
N CYS A 40 2.39 9.25 -12.93
CA CYS A 40 2.88 7.87 -13.02
C CYS A 40 1.75 6.90 -13.36
N GLU A 41 1.98 6.00 -14.28
CA GLU A 41 1.09 4.86 -14.52
C GLU A 41 1.66 3.60 -13.84
N ILE A 42 0.83 2.94 -13.04
CA ILE A 42 1.20 1.74 -12.29
C ILE A 42 0.41 0.57 -12.85
N HIS A 43 1.15 -0.40 -13.40
CA HIS A 43 0.59 -1.62 -13.94
C HIS A 43 0.77 -2.78 -12.97
N SER A 44 -0.14 -3.75 -13.00
CA SER A 44 -0.06 -4.99 -12.20
C SER A 44 0.05 -4.74 -10.69
N LEU A 45 -0.59 -3.69 -10.18
CA LEU A 45 -0.68 -3.46 -8.75
C LEU A 45 -1.38 -4.66 -8.08
N LEU A 46 -0.81 -5.16 -6.99
CA LEU A 46 -1.48 -6.19 -6.21
C LEU A 46 -2.78 -5.63 -5.62
N LYS A 47 -3.89 -6.31 -5.84
CA LYS A 47 -5.15 -6.00 -5.16
C LYS A 47 -5.21 -6.78 -3.85
N SER A 48 -5.16 -6.07 -2.73
CA SER A 48 -5.19 -6.64 -1.38
C SER A 48 -5.69 -5.59 -0.38
N ASP A 49 -6.07 -6.02 0.82
CA ASP A 49 -6.46 -5.10 1.89
C ASP A 49 -5.36 -4.06 2.18
N ASP A 50 -4.10 -4.47 2.19
CA ASP A 50 -2.97 -3.55 2.43
C ASP A 50 -2.86 -2.45 1.36
N THR A 51 -3.06 -2.78 0.08
CA THR A 51 -3.01 -1.80 -1.02
C THR A 51 -4.25 -0.92 -1.05
N ASP A 52 -5.41 -1.47 -0.70
CA ASP A 52 -6.65 -0.70 -0.57
C ASP A 52 -6.51 0.35 0.54
N ARG A 53 -5.91 0.00 1.68
CA ARG A 53 -5.62 0.96 2.77
C ARG A 53 -4.66 2.06 2.35
N MET A 54 -3.64 1.74 1.56
CA MET A 54 -2.74 2.76 1.01
C MET A 54 -3.48 3.72 0.06
N LEU A 55 -4.32 3.19 -0.83
CA LEU A 55 -5.10 4.00 -1.76
C LEU A 55 -6.07 4.94 -1.02
N GLU A 56 -6.79 4.43 -0.01
CA GLU A 56 -7.67 5.24 0.84
C GLU A 56 -6.90 6.35 1.58
N ALA A 57 -5.71 6.05 2.09
CA ALA A 57 -4.87 7.03 2.78
C ALA A 57 -4.40 8.12 1.81
N LEU A 58 -3.94 7.75 0.62
CA LEU A 58 -3.50 8.71 -0.40
C LEU A 58 -4.66 9.61 -0.88
N ASP A 59 -5.86 9.06 -1.03
CA ASP A 59 -7.07 9.84 -1.35
C ASP A 59 -7.36 10.88 -0.25
N LYS A 60 -7.33 10.49 1.01
CA LYS A 60 -7.49 11.42 2.15
C LYS A 60 -6.40 12.48 2.25
N LEU A 61 -5.20 12.16 1.80
CA LEU A 61 -4.09 13.13 1.69
C LEU A 61 -4.23 14.09 0.50
N GLY A 62 -5.23 13.86 -0.37
CA GLY A 62 -5.55 14.71 -1.51
C GLY A 62 -4.82 14.32 -2.80
N VAL A 63 -4.26 13.12 -2.87
CA VAL A 63 -3.63 12.61 -4.09
C VAL A 63 -4.69 12.19 -5.08
N GLN A 64 -4.61 12.70 -6.30
CA GLN A 64 -5.51 12.31 -7.39
C GLN A 64 -5.06 10.99 -8.00
N ILE A 65 -5.93 9.98 -7.96
CA ILE A 65 -5.69 8.65 -8.53
C ILE A 65 -6.86 8.28 -9.45
N GLU A 66 -6.55 7.90 -10.67
CA GLU A 66 -7.52 7.49 -11.68
C GLU A 66 -7.35 5.99 -11.98
N SER A 67 -8.46 5.27 -12.03
CA SER A 67 -8.47 3.87 -12.48
C SER A 67 -8.53 3.83 -14.01
N LEU A 68 -7.59 3.15 -14.62
CA LEU A 68 -7.50 2.91 -16.04
C LEU A 68 -7.91 1.47 -16.39
N PRO A 69 -8.15 1.14 -17.67
CA PRO A 69 -8.40 -0.25 -18.10
C PRO A 69 -7.30 -1.21 -17.64
N GLU A 70 -7.63 -2.51 -17.60
CA GLU A 70 -6.71 -3.60 -17.25
C GLU A 70 -6.09 -3.50 -15.84
N GLY A 71 -6.76 -2.80 -14.91
CA GLY A 71 -6.27 -2.67 -13.53
C GLY A 71 -5.04 -1.76 -13.39
N CYS A 72 -4.77 -0.93 -14.39
CA CYS A 72 -3.77 0.11 -14.32
C CYS A 72 -4.28 1.29 -13.49
N LEU A 73 -3.41 1.92 -12.72
CA LEU A 73 -3.69 3.17 -11.99
C LEU A 73 -2.82 4.29 -12.52
N LYS A 74 -3.42 5.46 -12.64
CA LYS A 74 -2.72 6.70 -12.95
C LYS A 74 -2.69 7.57 -11.71
N VAL A 75 -1.50 7.82 -11.20
CA VAL A 75 -1.27 8.59 -9.98
C VAL A 75 -0.67 9.95 -10.35
N HIS A 76 -1.34 11.02 -9.94
CA HIS A 76 -0.83 12.38 -10.11
C HIS A 76 0.04 12.74 -8.91
N GLY A 77 1.34 12.85 -9.13
CA GLY A 77 2.29 13.20 -8.10
C GLY A 77 2.08 14.61 -7.53
N THR A 78 2.43 14.79 -6.28
CA THR A 78 2.18 16.03 -5.54
C THR A 78 3.42 16.90 -5.34
N GLY A 79 4.55 16.51 -5.93
CA GLY A 79 5.82 17.24 -5.79
C GLY A 79 6.38 17.23 -4.37
N GLY A 80 6.15 16.14 -3.63
CA GLY A 80 6.65 15.98 -2.27
C GLY A 80 5.84 16.70 -1.18
N ARG A 81 4.64 17.19 -1.52
CA ARG A 81 3.76 17.85 -0.54
C ARG A 81 2.31 17.43 -0.78
N PHE A 82 1.70 16.79 0.20
CA PHE A 82 0.30 16.42 0.10
C PHE A 82 -0.62 17.64 0.18
N PRO A 83 -1.69 17.71 -0.68
CA PRO A 83 -2.63 18.84 -0.69
C PRO A 83 -3.34 19.05 0.64
N ASN A 84 -3.72 17.99 1.34
CA ASN A 84 -4.40 18.07 2.62
C ASN A 84 -3.38 18.06 3.78
N PRO A 85 -3.25 19.16 4.53
CA PRO A 85 -2.27 19.28 5.61
C PRO A 85 -2.69 18.54 6.89
N THR A 86 -3.93 18.07 6.96
CA THR A 86 -4.46 17.31 8.09
C THR A 86 -5.26 16.14 7.56
N ALA A 87 -5.09 14.96 8.16
CA ALA A 87 -5.89 13.79 7.82
C ALA A 87 -5.91 12.78 8.97
N ASP A 88 -7.01 12.04 9.05
CA ASP A 88 -7.16 10.86 9.89
C ASP A 88 -7.08 9.62 8.98
N LEU A 89 -6.03 8.82 9.16
CA LEU A 89 -5.65 7.73 8.29
C LEU A 89 -5.82 6.39 8.99
N PHE A 90 -6.91 5.69 8.67
CA PHE A 90 -7.11 4.32 9.11
C PHE A 90 -6.40 3.34 8.17
N LEU A 91 -5.42 2.61 8.68
CA LEU A 91 -4.57 1.72 7.89
C LEU A 91 -4.78 0.23 8.21
N GLY A 92 -5.85 -0.11 8.94
CA GLY A 92 -6.17 -1.48 9.29
C GLY A 92 -5.00 -2.22 9.95
N ASN A 93 -4.59 -3.34 9.35
CA ASN A 93 -3.39 -4.09 9.76
C ASN A 93 -2.28 -4.03 8.68
N ALA A 94 -2.32 -3.03 7.82
CA ALA A 94 -1.43 -2.86 6.67
C ALA A 94 -0.06 -2.27 7.07
N GLY A 95 0.82 -3.09 7.63
CA GLY A 95 2.17 -2.66 8.05
C GLY A 95 3.03 -2.13 6.90
N THR A 96 2.82 -2.62 5.68
CA THR A 96 3.50 -2.15 4.47
C THR A 96 3.03 -0.77 4.00
N ALA A 97 1.90 -0.29 4.50
CA ALA A 97 1.41 1.08 4.30
C ALA A 97 1.76 1.96 5.50
N PHE A 98 1.52 1.49 6.72
CA PHE A 98 1.64 2.26 7.95
C PHE A 98 3.05 2.84 8.15
N ARG A 99 4.09 2.00 8.10
CA ARG A 99 5.48 2.44 8.35
C ARG A 99 6.01 3.42 7.31
N PRO A 100 5.90 3.15 5.99
CA PRO A 100 6.36 4.12 5.00
C PRO A 100 5.61 5.45 5.04
N LEU A 101 4.29 5.43 5.27
CA LEU A 101 3.50 6.64 5.42
C LEU A 101 3.93 7.42 6.66
N THR A 102 4.13 6.77 7.81
CA THR A 102 4.60 7.44 9.03
C THR A 102 5.92 8.17 8.78
N ALA A 103 6.88 7.51 8.13
CA ALA A 103 8.17 8.10 7.81
C ALA A 103 8.03 9.31 6.86
N ALA A 104 7.26 9.17 5.79
CA ALA A 104 7.04 10.24 4.82
C ALA A 104 6.34 11.45 5.46
N LEU A 105 5.26 11.23 6.21
CA LEU A 105 4.48 12.28 6.84
C LEU A 105 5.26 12.99 7.95
N ALA A 106 6.10 12.28 8.70
CA ALA A 106 6.98 12.88 9.70
C ALA A 106 7.99 13.85 9.08
N VAL A 107 8.55 13.50 7.91
CA VAL A 107 9.50 14.37 7.19
C VAL A 107 8.80 15.58 6.57
N LEU A 108 7.60 15.39 6.03
CA LEU A 108 6.86 16.46 5.36
C LEU A 108 6.29 17.49 6.33
N GLY A 109 6.06 17.12 7.57
CA GLY A 109 5.62 18.00 8.66
C GLY A 109 4.21 18.55 8.43
N SER A 110 3.26 18.05 9.16
CA SER A 110 1.85 18.50 9.21
C SER A 110 1.17 17.71 10.33
N ASP A 111 -0.14 17.82 10.45
CA ASP A 111 -0.87 17.18 11.55
C ASP A 111 -1.67 15.98 11.04
N TYR A 112 -1.10 14.80 11.16
CA TYR A 112 -1.70 13.56 10.71
C TYR A 112 -1.88 12.57 11.85
N HIS A 113 -3.05 11.97 11.92
CA HIS A 113 -3.36 10.88 12.85
C HIS A 113 -3.43 9.54 12.09
N LEU A 114 -2.50 8.64 12.38
CA LEU A 114 -2.45 7.30 11.81
C LEU A 114 -2.88 6.29 12.85
N HIS A 115 -3.82 5.43 12.48
CA HIS A 115 -4.31 4.38 13.36
C HIS A 115 -4.72 3.13 12.56
N GLY A 116 -5.00 2.06 13.27
CA GLY A 116 -5.42 0.80 12.66
C GLY A 116 -6.23 -0.06 13.63
N VAL A 117 -6.33 -1.34 13.31
CA VAL A 117 -6.93 -2.33 14.20
C VAL A 117 -6.05 -2.55 15.46
N PRO A 118 -6.57 -3.10 16.57
CA PRO A 118 -5.78 -3.31 17.80
C PRO A 118 -4.43 -3.98 17.56
N ARG A 119 -4.37 -4.97 16.68
CA ARG A 119 -3.11 -5.64 16.32
C ARG A 119 -2.05 -4.70 15.72
N MET A 120 -2.45 -3.66 15.02
CA MET A 120 -1.52 -2.67 14.48
C MET A 120 -0.84 -1.90 15.61
N HIS A 121 -1.57 -1.55 16.67
CA HIS A 121 -1.05 -0.80 17.82
C HIS A 121 -0.08 -1.61 18.69
N GLU A 122 -0.06 -2.94 18.55
CA GLU A 122 0.90 -3.82 19.22
C GLU A 122 2.24 -3.89 18.47
N ARG A 123 2.30 -3.46 17.22
CA ARG A 123 3.51 -3.54 16.40
C ARG A 123 4.47 -2.39 16.74
N PRO A 124 5.79 -2.69 16.88
CA PRO A 124 6.78 -1.64 17.13
C PRO A 124 6.87 -0.70 15.92
N ILE A 125 6.79 0.59 16.17
CA ILE A 125 6.94 1.66 15.16
C ILE A 125 7.91 2.74 15.61
N GLY A 126 8.29 2.75 16.86
CA GLY A 126 9.19 3.75 17.45
C GLY A 126 10.66 3.37 17.45
N ASP A 127 11.07 2.33 16.72
CA ASP A 127 12.46 1.85 16.64
C ASP A 127 13.22 2.56 15.52
#